data_0897457bd7b1d8d35aaa8a8a68da8295
#
_entry.id   0897457bd7b1d8d35aaa8a8a68da8295
#
_cell.length_a   1.000
_cell.length_b   1.000
_cell.length_c   1.000
_cell.angle_alpha   90.00
_cell.angle_beta   90.00
_cell.angle_gamma   90.00
#
_symmetry.space_group_name_H-M   'P 1'
#
loop_
_entity.id
_entity.type
_entity.pdbx_description
1 polymer ?
#
loop_
_entity_poly.entity_id
_entity_poly.type
_entity_poly.pdbx_seq_one_letter_code
_entity_poly.pdbx_strand_id
1 'polypeptide(L)'
;MKNTITLIALLIVVSAFAQISVKAEYIGNSKFYDAVADTNTGDGSATIYSASAMLPLCIQAPDEEDPYKRATIWGVALSGTFVKMENQNFPIGKELPSQVMNLGATVLHLRPLKERWSMLMALGIGSYTPENQLSAIRIDENVLANGAFILVWHLQPNLEIGGGVALNNSFGYPMVFPAFYMKYKGGFSDKFTIDINLLDGSKVAFGYDYSENLSLKLVANIGGYLAYLKRNGQKEMFSSQTFFVGLEPEFKIGKHVSIPLTVGGSLVRSGRYRERKLSAMFASEAKNEDGTIRSSQFNPAFYFSVGITIK
;
A
#
# COMPACT_ATOMS: atom_id res chain seq x y z
N MET A 1 -34.86 -4.78 -19.47
CA MET A 1 -34.72 -3.33 -19.29
C MET A 1 -34.85 -2.85 -17.84
N LYS A 2 -35.90 -3.23 -17.06
CA LYS A 2 -36.00 -2.78 -15.64
C LYS A 2 -34.77 -3.13 -14.79
N ASN A 3 -34.26 -4.37 -14.89
CA ASN A 3 -33.11 -4.84 -14.11
C ASN A 3 -31.80 -4.13 -14.48
N THR A 4 -31.66 -3.73 -15.75
CA THR A 4 -30.47 -2.99 -16.22
C THR A 4 -30.49 -1.54 -15.70
N ILE A 5 -31.67 -0.90 -15.66
CA ILE A 5 -31.82 0.46 -15.13
C ILE A 5 -31.58 0.46 -13.62
N THR A 6 -32.09 -0.56 -12.90
CA THR A 6 -31.84 -0.70 -11.47
C THR A 6 -30.36 -0.94 -11.15
N LEU A 7 -29.66 -1.75 -11.97
CA LEU A 7 -28.24 -1.98 -11.83
C LEU A 7 -27.42 -0.71 -12.10
N ILE A 8 -27.79 0.04 -13.14
CA ILE A 8 -27.16 1.34 -13.48
C ILE A 8 -27.43 2.38 -12.36
N ALA A 9 -28.66 2.45 -11.87
CA ALA A 9 -29.01 3.35 -10.78
C ALA A 9 -28.27 2.98 -9.47
N LEU A 10 -28.14 1.68 -9.16
CA LEU A 10 -27.36 1.19 -8.03
C LEU A 10 -25.88 1.52 -8.18
N LEU A 11 -25.31 1.36 -9.38
CA LEU A 11 -23.94 1.73 -9.71
C LEU A 11 -23.70 3.25 -9.58
N ILE A 12 -24.67 4.09 -9.96
CA ILE A 12 -24.59 5.55 -9.83
C ILE A 12 -24.67 5.98 -8.37
N VAL A 13 -25.53 5.37 -7.57
CA VAL A 13 -25.64 5.67 -6.12
C VAL A 13 -24.39 5.22 -5.37
N VAL A 14 -23.83 4.07 -5.70
CA VAL A 14 -22.58 3.57 -5.11
C VAL A 14 -21.39 4.44 -5.52
N SER A 15 -21.39 4.99 -6.74
CA SER A 15 -20.30 5.85 -7.22
C SER A 15 -20.23 7.21 -6.51
N ALA A 16 -21.32 7.70 -5.93
CA ALA A 16 -21.35 8.98 -5.18
C ALA A 16 -20.52 8.94 -3.88
N PHE A 17 -20.17 7.75 -3.37
CA PHE A 17 -19.39 7.54 -2.15
C PHE A 17 -18.18 6.62 -2.38
N ALA A 18 -17.95 6.18 -3.60
CA ALA A 18 -16.82 5.32 -3.95
C ALA A 18 -15.56 6.15 -4.12
N GLN A 19 -14.47 5.71 -3.55
CA GLN A 19 -13.16 6.26 -3.87
C GLN A 19 -12.45 5.30 -4.82
N ILE A 20 -12.06 5.79 -5.99
CA ILE A 20 -11.28 5.04 -6.98
C ILE A 20 -9.95 5.76 -7.18
N SER A 21 -8.87 5.02 -7.15
CA SER A 21 -7.54 5.54 -7.42
C SER A 21 -6.80 4.65 -8.41
N VAL A 22 -6.14 5.28 -9.38
CA VAL A 22 -5.24 4.60 -10.32
C VAL A 22 -3.92 5.37 -10.31
N LYS A 23 -2.80 4.65 -10.28
CA LYS A 23 -1.47 5.24 -10.20
C LYS A 23 -0.49 4.46 -11.08
N ALA A 24 0.36 5.18 -11.80
CA ALA A 24 1.53 4.65 -12.47
C ALA A 24 2.79 5.25 -11.85
N GLU A 25 3.78 4.41 -11.56
CA GLU A 25 5.02 4.79 -10.90
C GLU A 25 6.21 4.25 -11.70
N TYR A 26 7.28 5.01 -11.77
CA TYR A 26 8.54 4.61 -12.37
C TYR A 26 9.69 4.83 -11.40
N ILE A 27 10.48 3.78 -11.22
CA ILE A 27 11.73 3.81 -10.45
C ILE A 27 12.87 3.60 -11.45
N GLY A 28 13.74 4.58 -11.53
CA GLY A 28 14.86 4.59 -12.47
C GLY A 28 15.84 3.43 -12.28
N ASN A 29 16.66 3.20 -13.31
CA ASN A 29 17.67 2.16 -13.23
C ASN A 29 18.72 2.50 -12.17
N SER A 30 19.08 1.51 -11.36
CA SER A 30 20.14 1.61 -10.36
C SER A 30 20.81 0.26 -10.11
N LYS A 31 22.05 0.29 -9.62
CA LYS A 31 22.81 -0.92 -9.29
C LYS A 31 22.20 -1.65 -8.10
N PHE A 32 22.22 -2.96 -8.17
CA PHE A 32 21.80 -3.83 -7.08
C PHE A 32 23.02 -4.26 -6.25
N TYR A 33 23.00 -3.93 -4.97
CA TYR A 33 23.99 -4.38 -4.02
C TYR A 33 23.54 -5.72 -3.40
N ASP A 34 24.37 -6.76 -3.58
CA ASP A 34 24.20 -8.08 -2.95
C ASP A 34 24.93 -8.07 -1.60
N ALA A 35 24.19 -8.13 -0.50
CA ALA A 35 24.75 -8.09 0.85
C ALA A 35 25.61 -9.31 1.20
N VAL A 36 25.36 -10.46 0.57
CA VAL A 36 26.13 -11.69 0.78
C VAL A 36 27.44 -11.66 0.03
N ALA A 37 27.41 -11.20 -1.23
CA ALA A 37 28.60 -11.05 -2.07
C ALA A 37 29.43 -9.79 -1.76
N ASP A 38 28.88 -8.86 -0.98
CA ASP A 38 29.47 -7.57 -0.64
C ASP A 38 29.86 -6.71 -1.86
N THR A 39 29.04 -6.77 -2.90
CA THR A 39 29.32 -6.08 -4.16
C THR A 39 28.05 -5.81 -4.95
N ASN A 40 28.15 -4.93 -5.95
CA ASN A 40 27.08 -4.73 -6.91
C ASN A 40 27.08 -5.88 -7.94
N THR A 41 25.95 -6.59 -8.05
CA THR A 41 25.82 -7.81 -8.87
C THR A 41 24.80 -7.71 -9.99
N GLY A 42 24.22 -6.56 -10.20
CA GLY A 42 23.24 -6.33 -11.25
C GLY A 42 22.73 -4.90 -11.24
N ASP A 43 21.78 -4.62 -12.07
CA ASP A 43 21.06 -3.34 -12.11
C ASP A 43 19.62 -3.55 -12.56
N GLY A 44 18.77 -2.57 -12.34
CA GLY A 44 17.37 -2.66 -12.79
C GLY A 44 16.54 -1.44 -12.49
N SER A 45 15.46 -1.32 -13.26
CA SER A 45 14.38 -0.36 -13.09
C SER A 45 13.08 -1.07 -12.73
N ALA A 46 12.05 -0.32 -12.34
CA ALA A 46 10.72 -0.87 -12.12
C ALA A 46 9.64 0.12 -12.55
N THR A 47 8.59 -0.42 -13.18
CA THR A 47 7.34 0.29 -13.45
C THR A 47 6.23 -0.38 -12.66
N ILE A 48 5.46 0.38 -11.89
CA ILE A 48 4.40 -0.11 -11.02
C ILE A 48 3.09 0.53 -11.47
N TYR A 49 2.10 -0.29 -11.72
CA TYR A 49 0.73 0.13 -11.97
C TYR A 49 -0.12 -0.35 -10.81
N SER A 50 -0.84 0.56 -10.17
CA SER A 50 -1.75 0.22 -9.08
C SER A 50 -3.13 0.82 -9.32
N ALA A 51 -4.14 0.08 -8.89
CA ALA A 51 -5.52 0.52 -8.89
C ALA A 51 -6.16 0.09 -7.57
N SER A 52 -6.99 0.94 -7.01
CA SER A 52 -7.78 0.61 -5.83
C SER A 52 -9.18 1.21 -5.93
N ALA A 53 -10.13 0.53 -5.33
CA ALA A 53 -11.50 1.00 -5.21
C ALA A 53 -12.01 0.70 -3.80
N MET A 54 -12.58 1.71 -3.13
CA MET A 54 -13.30 1.57 -1.88
C MET A 54 -14.78 1.79 -2.19
N LEU A 55 -15.58 0.75 -2.01
CA LEU A 55 -17.01 0.74 -2.30
C LEU A 55 -17.77 0.64 -0.97
N PRO A 56 -18.37 1.71 -0.45
CA PRO A 56 -19.24 1.60 0.70
C PRO A 56 -20.53 0.88 0.29
N LEU A 57 -20.86 -0.18 1.02
CA LEU A 57 -22.08 -0.96 0.81
C LEU A 57 -23.24 -0.42 1.64
N CYS A 58 -22.94 0.06 2.83
CA CYS A 58 -23.90 0.65 3.75
C CYS A 58 -23.23 1.74 4.58
N ILE A 59 -23.85 2.90 4.66
CA ILE A 59 -23.42 4.01 5.50
C ILE A 59 -24.60 4.41 6.38
N GLN A 60 -24.41 4.34 7.69
CA GLN A 60 -25.35 4.89 8.66
C GLN A 60 -24.70 6.14 9.25
N ALA A 61 -25.24 7.30 8.89
CA ALA A 61 -24.76 8.57 9.41
C ALA A 61 -24.96 8.63 10.95
N PRO A 62 -24.12 9.36 11.67
CA PRO A 62 -24.33 9.60 13.09
C PRO A 62 -25.59 10.47 13.30
N ASP A 63 -26.33 10.22 14.39
CA ASP A 63 -27.62 10.88 14.68
C ASP A 63 -27.49 12.34 15.10
N GLU A 64 -26.29 12.89 15.27
CA GLU A 64 -26.07 14.24 15.80
C GLU A 64 -24.83 14.93 15.24
N GLU A 65 -24.78 16.25 15.39
CA GLU A 65 -23.67 17.14 15.02
C GLU A 65 -22.40 17.01 15.87
N ASP A 66 -22.22 15.92 16.61
CA ASP A 66 -21.03 15.68 17.40
C ASP A 66 -19.80 15.41 16.49
N PRO A 67 -18.76 16.26 16.53
CA PRO A 67 -17.61 16.14 15.66
C PRO A 67 -16.77 14.86 15.90
N TYR A 68 -16.99 14.15 16.99
CA TYR A 68 -16.33 12.88 17.33
C TYR A 68 -17.15 11.66 16.92
N LYS A 69 -18.43 11.82 16.64
CA LYS A 69 -19.25 10.71 16.14
C LYS A 69 -18.87 10.38 14.69
N ARG A 70 -18.70 9.12 14.42
CA ARG A 70 -18.39 8.60 13.11
C ARG A 70 -19.56 7.80 12.57
N ALA A 71 -19.68 7.77 11.25
CA ALA A 71 -20.65 6.90 10.58
C ALA A 71 -20.28 5.43 10.81
N THR A 72 -21.31 4.57 10.93
CA THR A 72 -21.12 3.13 10.76
C THR A 72 -21.03 2.83 9.28
N ILE A 73 -19.96 2.17 8.86
CA ILE A 73 -19.68 1.89 7.44
C ILE A 73 -19.42 0.40 7.27
N TRP A 74 -20.10 -0.21 6.33
CA TRP A 74 -19.71 -1.46 5.69
C TRP A 74 -19.23 -1.15 4.29
N GLY A 75 -18.11 -1.73 3.91
CA GLY A 75 -17.54 -1.49 2.59
C GLY A 75 -16.72 -2.66 2.08
N VAL A 76 -16.40 -2.60 0.80
CA VAL A 76 -15.46 -3.51 0.15
C VAL A 76 -14.34 -2.68 -0.46
N ALA A 77 -13.11 -3.04 -0.13
CA ALA A 77 -11.93 -2.51 -0.77
C ALA A 77 -11.38 -3.55 -1.76
N LEU A 78 -11.14 -3.12 -2.98
CA LEU A 78 -10.47 -3.89 -4.01
C LEU A 78 -9.14 -3.22 -4.32
N SER A 79 -8.10 -4.00 -4.53
CA SER A 79 -6.78 -3.47 -4.88
C SER A 79 -6.09 -4.38 -5.91
N GLY A 80 -5.31 -3.76 -6.76
CA GLY A 80 -4.46 -4.45 -7.71
C GLY A 80 -3.16 -3.69 -7.88
N THR A 81 -2.04 -4.40 -7.87
CA THR A 81 -0.72 -3.85 -8.18
C THR A 81 -0.04 -4.78 -9.16
N PHE A 82 0.40 -4.23 -10.27
CA PHE A 82 1.21 -4.89 -11.25
C PHE A 82 2.57 -4.21 -11.34
N VAL A 83 3.64 -4.97 -11.18
CA VAL A 83 5.02 -4.50 -11.23
C VAL A 83 5.71 -5.17 -12.40
N LYS A 84 6.31 -4.38 -13.26
CA LYS A 84 7.25 -4.81 -14.30
C LYS A 84 8.66 -4.38 -13.87
N MET A 85 9.57 -5.32 -13.81
CA MET A 85 10.98 -5.08 -13.47
C MET A 85 11.87 -5.39 -14.68
N GLU A 86 12.75 -4.48 -15.00
CA GLU A 86 13.76 -4.64 -16.05
C GLU A 86 15.10 -4.83 -15.36
N ASN A 87 15.44 -6.09 -15.10
CA ASN A 87 16.63 -6.50 -14.38
C ASN A 87 17.69 -6.97 -15.38
N GLN A 88 18.95 -6.52 -15.21
CA GLN A 88 20.06 -6.83 -16.09
C GLN A 88 21.30 -7.17 -15.27
N ASN A 89 22.24 -7.89 -15.89
CA ASN A 89 23.55 -8.18 -15.34
C ASN A 89 23.56 -8.94 -14.00
N PHE A 90 22.48 -9.65 -13.68
CA PHE A 90 22.44 -10.52 -12.51
C PHE A 90 23.18 -11.82 -12.77
N PRO A 91 23.90 -12.39 -11.77
CA PRO A 91 24.47 -13.73 -11.87
C PRO A 91 23.41 -14.78 -12.11
N ILE A 92 23.76 -15.82 -12.88
CA ILE A 92 22.87 -16.96 -13.17
C ILE A 92 22.34 -17.56 -11.86
N GLY A 93 21.03 -17.73 -11.75
CA GLY A 93 20.34 -18.28 -10.59
C GLY A 93 20.12 -17.29 -9.45
N LYS A 94 20.54 -16.02 -9.60
CA LYS A 94 20.25 -14.92 -8.66
C LYS A 94 19.34 -13.84 -9.24
N GLU A 95 18.75 -14.09 -10.40
CA GLU A 95 17.87 -13.15 -11.07
C GLU A 95 16.63 -12.87 -10.21
N LEU A 96 16.25 -11.61 -10.15
CA LEU A 96 14.99 -11.19 -9.54
C LEU A 96 13.84 -11.42 -10.53
N PRO A 97 12.58 -11.53 -10.08
CA PRO A 97 11.43 -11.69 -10.97
C PRO A 97 11.35 -10.52 -11.95
N SER A 98 10.94 -10.77 -13.16
CA SER A 98 10.69 -9.71 -14.16
C SER A 98 9.35 -9.03 -13.96
N GLN A 99 8.44 -9.64 -13.20
CA GLN A 99 7.11 -9.11 -12.92
C GLN A 99 6.53 -9.69 -11.64
N VAL A 100 5.58 -8.94 -11.04
CA VAL A 100 4.81 -9.35 -9.87
C VAL A 100 3.40 -8.80 -10.02
N MET A 101 2.39 -9.59 -9.65
CA MET A 101 1.01 -9.12 -9.55
C MET A 101 0.47 -9.43 -8.15
N ASN A 102 -0.05 -8.39 -7.50
CA ASN A 102 -0.76 -8.50 -6.23
C ASN A 102 -2.20 -8.04 -6.41
N LEU A 103 -3.15 -8.86 -6.04
CA LEU A 103 -4.57 -8.54 -6.05
C LEU A 103 -5.14 -8.72 -4.66
N GLY A 104 -6.07 -7.87 -4.26
CA GLY A 104 -6.70 -7.93 -2.95
C GLY A 104 -8.18 -7.61 -2.99
N ALA A 105 -8.94 -8.30 -2.15
CA ALA A 105 -10.33 -7.99 -1.86
C ALA A 105 -10.56 -8.07 -0.35
N THR A 106 -11.10 -7.02 0.25
CA THR A 106 -11.25 -6.88 1.70
C THR A 106 -12.61 -6.31 2.04
N VAL A 107 -13.34 -6.95 2.92
CA VAL A 107 -14.54 -6.40 3.55
C VAL A 107 -14.09 -5.56 4.74
N LEU A 108 -14.64 -4.37 4.86
CA LEU A 108 -14.34 -3.40 5.92
C LEU A 108 -15.59 -3.10 6.73
N HIS A 109 -15.43 -2.98 8.02
CA HIS A 109 -16.47 -2.52 8.93
C HIS A 109 -15.90 -1.51 9.91
N LEU A 110 -16.36 -0.28 9.80
CA LEU A 110 -16.12 0.78 10.78
C LEU A 110 -17.39 0.97 11.60
N ARG A 111 -17.26 0.92 12.92
CA ARG A 111 -18.39 1.10 13.84
C ARG A 111 -17.97 1.99 15.01
N PRO A 112 -18.67 3.10 15.27
CA PRO A 112 -18.54 3.83 16.52
C PRO A 112 -19.02 2.94 17.68
N LEU A 113 -18.28 2.95 18.78
CA LEU A 113 -18.62 2.18 20.00
C LEU A 113 -19.28 3.10 21.01
N LYS A 114 -18.52 3.98 21.60
CA LYS A 114 -18.98 4.92 22.62
C LYS A 114 -18.11 6.17 22.60
N GLU A 115 -18.74 7.36 22.72
CA GLU A 115 -18.05 8.64 22.78
C GLU A 115 -17.00 8.80 21.65
N ARG A 116 -15.71 8.77 22.02
CA ARG A 116 -14.57 8.99 21.12
C ARG A 116 -13.93 7.69 20.61
N TRP A 117 -14.58 6.55 20.78
CA TRP A 117 -14.03 5.26 20.35
C TRP A 117 -14.79 4.70 19.14
N SER A 118 -14.02 4.16 18.23
CA SER A 118 -14.53 3.36 17.12
C SER A 118 -13.76 2.05 16.99
N MET A 119 -14.38 1.10 16.34
CA MET A 119 -13.79 -0.19 15.98
C MET A 119 -13.67 -0.24 14.46
N LEU A 120 -12.48 -0.58 13.99
CA LEU A 120 -12.22 -0.88 12.58
C LEU A 120 -11.90 -2.37 12.45
N MET A 121 -12.68 -3.05 11.64
CA MET A 121 -12.45 -4.45 11.27
C MET A 121 -12.24 -4.55 9.77
N ALA A 122 -11.30 -5.40 9.38
CA ALA A 122 -11.02 -5.73 7.99
C ALA A 122 -10.81 -7.24 7.88
N LEU A 123 -11.39 -7.87 6.87
CA LEU A 123 -11.17 -9.27 6.55
C LEU A 123 -11.14 -9.44 5.05
N GLY A 124 -10.09 -10.04 4.53
CA GLY A 124 -9.91 -10.15 3.09
C GLY A 124 -9.03 -11.31 2.68
N ILE A 125 -8.86 -11.38 1.38
CA ILE A 125 -7.95 -12.30 0.70
C ILE A 125 -7.06 -11.52 -0.25
N GLY A 126 -5.82 -11.99 -0.40
CA GLY A 126 -4.86 -11.45 -1.36
C GLY A 126 -4.22 -12.55 -2.18
N SER A 127 -4.00 -12.29 -3.44
CA SER A 127 -3.23 -13.14 -4.35
C SER A 127 -1.91 -12.45 -4.70
N TYR A 128 -0.81 -13.20 -4.64
CA TYR A 128 0.56 -12.69 -4.76
C TYR A 128 1.35 -13.56 -5.73
N THR A 129 1.31 -13.21 -7.02
CA THR A 129 1.89 -14.05 -8.08
C THR A 129 3.14 -13.42 -8.72
N PRO A 130 4.11 -14.21 -9.18
CA PRO A 130 5.23 -13.74 -9.99
C PRO A 130 4.88 -13.56 -11.46
N GLU A 131 3.62 -13.74 -11.84
CA GLU A 131 3.11 -13.65 -13.20
C GLU A 131 1.93 -12.68 -13.27
N ASN A 132 1.75 -12.03 -14.42
CA ASN A 132 0.68 -11.05 -14.65
C ASN A 132 -0.61 -11.66 -15.25
N GLN A 133 -0.82 -12.94 -15.05
CA GLN A 133 -1.97 -13.67 -15.60
C GLN A 133 -2.87 -14.16 -14.47
N LEU A 134 -4.17 -13.98 -14.61
CA LEU A 134 -5.15 -14.49 -13.65
C LEU A 134 -5.12 -16.03 -13.55
N SER A 135 -4.70 -16.73 -14.60
CA SER A 135 -4.48 -18.18 -14.60
C SER A 135 -3.34 -18.65 -13.68
N ALA A 136 -2.45 -17.75 -13.27
CA ALA A 136 -1.39 -18.03 -12.31
C ALA A 136 -1.87 -18.02 -10.84
N ILE A 137 -3.12 -17.61 -10.60
CA ILE A 137 -3.70 -17.58 -9.25
C ILE A 137 -4.04 -19.01 -8.85
N ARG A 138 -3.36 -19.50 -7.81
CA ARG A 138 -3.57 -20.82 -7.20
C ARG A 138 -3.89 -20.66 -5.73
N ILE A 139 -5.05 -21.10 -5.32
CA ILE A 139 -5.57 -20.91 -3.95
C ILE A 139 -4.64 -21.53 -2.91
N ASP A 140 -4.03 -22.66 -3.20
CA ASP A 140 -3.15 -23.41 -2.33
C ASP A 140 -1.70 -22.90 -2.27
N GLU A 141 -1.31 -22.02 -3.21
CA GLU A 141 0.07 -21.58 -3.34
C GLU A 141 0.25 -20.09 -3.06
N ASN A 142 -0.56 -19.23 -3.67
CA ASN A 142 -0.32 -17.79 -3.67
C ASN A 142 -1.52 -16.94 -3.22
N VAL A 143 -2.58 -17.55 -2.71
CA VAL A 143 -3.71 -16.85 -2.09
C VAL A 143 -3.63 -17.00 -0.59
N LEU A 144 -3.67 -15.88 0.12
CA LEU A 144 -3.62 -15.84 1.58
C LEU A 144 -4.69 -14.90 2.15
N ALA A 145 -5.21 -15.26 3.32
CA ALA A 145 -6.11 -14.41 4.07
C ALA A 145 -5.33 -13.25 4.73
N ASN A 146 -5.96 -12.11 4.84
CA ASN A 146 -5.50 -10.95 5.61
C ASN A 146 -6.64 -10.41 6.45
N GLY A 147 -6.32 -9.62 7.46
CA GLY A 147 -7.34 -9.00 8.28
C GLY A 147 -6.74 -8.09 9.34
N ALA A 148 -7.60 -7.26 9.93
CA ALA A 148 -7.21 -6.41 11.04
C ALA A 148 -8.40 -6.18 11.97
N PHE A 149 -8.10 -6.00 13.25
CA PHE A 149 -9.01 -5.50 14.26
C PHE A 149 -8.30 -4.40 15.03
N ILE A 150 -8.83 -3.18 14.96
CA ILE A 150 -8.21 -1.99 15.54
C ILE A 150 -9.26 -1.23 16.34
N LEU A 151 -8.92 -0.86 17.56
CA LEU A 151 -9.65 0.12 18.35
C LEU A 151 -9.07 1.49 18.07
N VAL A 152 -9.92 2.43 17.64
CA VAL A 152 -9.52 3.78 17.23
C VAL A 152 -10.07 4.77 18.26
N TRP A 153 -9.20 5.62 18.77
CA TRP A 153 -9.52 6.72 19.64
C TRP A 153 -9.47 8.04 18.87
N HIS A 154 -10.59 8.77 18.84
CA HIS A 154 -10.71 10.09 18.22
C HIS A 154 -10.26 11.16 19.23
N LEU A 155 -8.96 11.43 19.28
CA LEU A 155 -8.37 12.41 20.19
C LEU A 155 -8.88 13.83 19.89
N GLN A 156 -8.91 14.17 18.61
CA GLN A 156 -9.41 15.43 18.08
C GLN A 156 -10.22 15.14 16.80
N PRO A 157 -11.06 16.06 16.33
CA PRO A 157 -11.81 15.86 15.09
C PRO A 157 -10.95 15.48 13.88
N ASN A 158 -9.68 15.90 13.89
CA ASN A 158 -8.69 15.69 12.84
C ASN A 158 -7.53 14.76 13.23
N LEU A 159 -7.54 14.19 14.45
CA LEU A 159 -6.50 13.27 14.94
C LEU A 159 -7.13 12.01 15.52
N GLU A 160 -6.83 10.91 14.88
CA GLU A 160 -7.23 9.57 15.28
C GLU A 160 -5.98 8.71 15.52
N ILE A 161 -5.97 7.99 16.62
CA ILE A 161 -4.92 7.01 16.92
C ILE A 161 -5.58 5.70 17.33
N GLY A 162 -4.90 4.59 17.12
CA GLY A 162 -5.46 3.30 17.46
C GLY A 162 -4.42 2.21 17.59
N GLY A 163 -4.87 1.11 18.19
CA GLY A 163 -4.07 -0.08 18.34
C GLY A 163 -4.92 -1.33 18.23
N GLY A 164 -4.31 -2.40 17.84
CA GLY A 164 -5.00 -3.66 17.64
C GLY A 164 -4.09 -4.77 17.15
N VAL A 165 -4.66 -5.66 16.37
CA VAL A 165 -3.95 -6.79 15.76
C VAL A 165 -4.25 -6.86 14.27
N ALA A 166 -3.25 -7.29 13.49
CA ALA A 166 -3.39 -7.53 12.07
C ALA A 166 -2.85 -8.90 11.69
N LEU A 167 -3.58 -9.59 10.84
CA LEU A 167 -3.12 -10.78 10.14
C LEU A 167 -2.39 -10.33 8.89
N ASN A 168 -1.09 -10.56 8.85
CA ASN A 168 -0.22 -10.11 7.77
C ASN A 168 0.52 -11.30 7.14
N ASN A 169 0.59 -11.27 5.82
CA ASN A 169 1.22 -12.32 5.01
C ASN A 169 2.62 -11.95 4.51
N SER A 170 3.12 -10.76 4.83
CA SER A 170 4.39 -10.23 4.31
C SER A 170 5.62 -11.11 4.57
N PHE A 171 5.48 -12.11 5.42
CA PHE A 171 6.54 -13.05 5.78
C PHE A 171 6.34 -14.45 5.20
N GLY A 172 5.41 -14.60 4.25
CA GLY A 172 5.11 -15.87 3.59
C GLY A 172 4.17 -16.81 4.36
N TYR A 173 3.76 -16.41 5.58
CA TYR A 173 2.72 -17.05 6.38
C TYR A 173 1.74 -16.02 6.91
N PRO A 174 0.49 -16.40 7.12
CA PRO A 174 -0.43 -15.61 7.90
C PRO A 174 0.07 -15.53 9.36
N MET A 175 0.49 -14.38 9.80
CA MET A 175 0.95 -14.13 11.16
C MET A 175 0.19 -12.97 11.77
N VAL A 176 -0.09 -13.08 13.06
CA VAL A 176 -0.74 -12.00 13.82
C VAL A 176 0.32 -11.09 14.41
N PHE A 177 0.21 -9.80 14.13
CA PHE A 177 1.11 -8.74 14.60
C PHE A 177 0.33 -7.65 15.33
N PRO A 178 0.97 -6.93 16.25
CA PRO A 178 0.44 -5.65 16.71
C PRO A 178 0.20 -4.72 15.53
N ALA A 179 -0.97 -4.10 15.48
CA ALA A 179 -1.32 -3.11 14.47
C ALA A 179 -1.43 -1.72 15.11
N PHE A 180 -0.86 -0.73 14.45
CA PHE A 180 -0.97 0.67 14.84
C PHE A 180 -1.74 1.42 13.77
N TYR A 181 -2.60 2.31 14.21
CA TYR A 181 -3.38 3.20 13.38
C TYR A 181 -3.10 4.64 13.78
N MET A 182 -2.84 5.48 12.83
CA MET A 182 -2.78 6.92 13.02
C MET A 182 -3.29 7.59 11.76
N LYS A 183 -4.21 8.53 11.95
CA LYS A 183 -4.67 9.43 10.90
C LYS A 183 -4.70 10.82 11.47
N TYR A 184 -3.95 11.69 10.86
CA TYR A 184 -3.94 13.11 11.19
C TYR A 184 -4.11 13.90 9.90
N LYS A 185 -5.04 14.83 9.91
CA LYS A 185 -5.20 15.80 8.84
C LYS A 185 -5.42 17.17 9.47
N GLY A 186 -4.40 18.00 9.43
CA GLY A 186 -4.43 19.30 10.06
C GLY A 186 -3.33 20.18 9.52
N GLY A 187 -3.21 21.36 10.07
CA GLY A 187 -2.20 22.32 9.66
C GLY A 187 -1.97 23.42 10.70
N PHE A 188 -0.92 24.17 10.52
CA PHE A 188 -0.59 25.34 11.33
C PHE A 188 -1.38 26.58 10.90
N SER A 189 -1.98 26.53 9.71
CA SER A 189 -2.89 27.54 9.16
C SER A 189 -3.77 26.89 8.09
N ASP A 190 -4.73 27.63 7.55
CA ASP A 190 -5.63 27.17 6.48
C ASP A 190 -4.90 26.70 5.21
N LYS A 191 -3.64 27.09 5.04
CA LYS A 191 -2.84 26.77 3.85
C LYS A 191 -1.86 25.62 4.05
N PHE A 192 -1.40 25.37 5.29
CA PHE A 192 -0.45 24.29 5.57
C PHE A 192 -1.17 23.08 6.10
N THR A 193 -0.90 21.93 5.49
CA THR A 193 -1.51 20.65 5.86
C THR A 193 -0.45 19.61 6.20
N ILE A 194 -0.76 18.78 7.18
CA ILE A 194 -0.02 17.56 7.50
C ILE A 194 -1.00 16.42 7.37
N ASP A 195 -0.66 15.43 6.56
CA ASP A 195 -1.45 14.21 6.37
C ASP A 195 -0.58 13.00 6.73
N ILE A 196 -1.02 12.22 7.69
CA ILE A 196 -0.38 10.97 8.11
C ILE A 196 -1.40 9.86 7.96
N ASN A 197 -1.10 8.89 7.13
CA ASN A 197 -1.92 7.71 6.92
C ASN A 197 -1.06 6.45 7.02
N LEU A 198 -1.29 5.63 8.04
CA LEU A 198 -0.56 4.39 8.29
C LEU A 198 -1.36 3.13 7.94
N LEU A 199 -2.58 3.28 7.40
CA LEU A 199 -3.43 2.15 7.03
C LEU A 199 -3.14 1.60 5.64
N ASP A 200 -2.92 2.50 4.69
CA ASP A 200 -2.82 2.17 3.27
C ASP A 200 -1.42 2.54 2.75
N GLY A 201 -0.44 1.73 3.15
CA GLY A 201 0.96 2.03 2.92
C GLY A 201 1.36 3.30 3.68
N SER A 202 2.30 3.21 4.61
CA SER A 202 2.67 4.32 5.49
C SER A 202 3.07 5.56 4.69
N LYS A 203 2.16 6.53 4.55
CA LYS A 203 2.36 7.79 3.84
C LYS A 203 2.32 8.95 4.85
N VAL A 204 3.32 9.81 4.76
CA VAL A 204 3.36 11.11 5.45
C VAL A 204 3.52 12.19 4.39
N ALA A 205 2.70 13.23 4.48
CA ALA A 205 2.74 14.37 3.56
C ALA A 205 2.68 15.69 4.33
N PHE A 206 3.56 16.62 3.97
CA PHE A 206 3.50 18.03 4.37
C PHE A 206 3.07 18.83 3.14
N GLY A 207 1.92 19.48 3.24
CA GLY A 207 1.30 20.19 2.12
C GLY A 207 1.19 21.69 2.31
N TYR A 208 1.19 22.41 1.21
CA TYR A 208 0.83 23.81 1.12
C TYR A 208 -0.24 23.99 0.02
N ASP A 209 -1.42 24.44 0.40
CA ASP A 209 -2.50 24.75 -0.53
C ASP A 209 -2.24 26.12 -1.15
N TYR A 210 -1.64 26.10 -2.35
CA TYR A 210 -1.35 27.33 -3.11
C TYR A 210 -2.64 27.98 -3.59
N SER A 211 -3.59 27.18 -4.04
CA SER A 211 -4.93 27.60 -4.46
C SER A 211 -5.95 26.47 -4.21
N GLU A 212 -7.22 26.74 -4.46
CA GLU A 212 -8.26 25.71 -4.38
C GLU A 212 -8.00 24.51 -5.31
N ASN A 213 -7.30 24.77 -6.44
CA ASN A 213 -7.03 23.77 -7.47
C ASN A 213 -5.61 23.18 -7.43
N LEU A 214 -4.71 23.71 -6.59
CA LEU A 214 -3.31 23.27 -6.55
C LEU A 214 -2.80 23.20 -5.12
N SER A 215 -2.35 22.02 -4.73
CA SER A 215 -1.58 21.79 -3.50
C SER A 215 -0.17 21.33 -3.86
N LEU A 216 0.82 21.79 -3.11
CA LEU A 216 2.21 21.33 -3.21
C LEU A 216 2.53 20.54 -1.96
N LYS A 217 2.99 19.30 -2.11
CA LYS A 217 3.28 18.41 -0.97
C LYS A 217 4.70 17.88 -1.02
N LEU A 218 5.33 17.77 0.13
CA LEU A 218 6.50 16.92 0.33
C LEU A 218 5.97 15.60 0.89
N VAL A 219 6.22 14.51 0.20
CA VAL A 219 5.69 13.19 0.56
C VAL A 219 6.80 12.20 0.85
N ALA A 220 6.58 11.36 1.86
CA ALA A 220 7.36 10.17 2.14
C ALA A 220 6.42 8.97 2.21
N ASN A 221 6.76 7.87 1.54
CA ASN A 221 5.92 6.69 1.50
C ASN A 221 6.75 5.41 1.60
N ILE A 222 6.26 4.47 2.41
CA ILE A 222 6.79 3.11 2.50
C ILE A 222 5.77 2.19 1.87
N GLY A 223 6.19 1.43 0.88
CA GLY A 223 5.37 0.45 0.18
C GLY A 223 6.13 -0.84 -0.09
N GLY A 224 5.53 -1.68 -0.90
CA GLY A 224 6.19 -2.92 -1.33
C GLY A 224 5.24 -3.86 -2.05
N TYR A 225 5.82 -4.93 -2.57
CA TYR A 225 5.10 -5.99 -3.25
C TYR A 225 5.80 -7.33 -2.99
N LEU A 226 5.04 -8.41 -3.13
CA LEU A 226 5.55 -9.77 -2.91
C LEU A 226 4.99 -10.73 -3.94
N ALA A 227 5.70 -11.85 -4.10
CA ALA A 227 5.20 -12.99 -4.88
C ALA A 227 5.56 -14.30 -4.17
N TYR A 228 4.62 -15.23 -4.20
CA TYR A 228 4.83 -16.59 -3.74
C TYR A 228 5.09 -17.50 -4.94
N LEU A 229 6.14 -18.29 -4.84
CA LEU A 229 6.59 -19.14 -5.93
C LEU A 229 7.20 -20.45 -5.41
N LYS A 230 7.32 -21.41 -6.29
CA LYS A 230 8.15 -22.60 -6.06
C LYS A 230 9.44 -22.47 -6.85
N ARG A 231 10.57 -22.64 -6.17
CA ARG A 231 11.89 -22.62 -6.79
C ARG A 231 12.65 -23.85 -6.30
N ASN A 232 13.17 -24.65 -7.24
CA ASN A 232 13.84 -25.90 -6.92
C ASN A 232 13.03 -26.85 -6.01
N GLY A 233 11.69 -26.88 -6.16
CA GLY A 233 10.78 -27.67 -5.35
C GLY A 233 10.46 -27.11 -3.96
N GLN A 234 11.10 -26.02 -3.55
CA GLN A 234 10.85 -25.34 -2.27
C GLN A 234 9.86 -24.18 -2.43
N LYS A 235 9.03 -23.97 -1.40
CA LYS A 235 8.13 -22.81 -1.34
C LYS A 235 8.93 -21.59 -0.89
N GLU A 236 9.06 -20.62 -1.77
CA GLU A 236 9.76 -19.36 -1.53
C GLU A 236 8.81 -18.17 -1.66
N MET A 237 9.26 -17.07 -1.15
CA MET A 237 8.64 -15.75 -1.30
C MET A 237 9.68 -14.77 -1.81
N PHE A 238 9.34 -14.07 -2.89
CA PHE A 238 10.02 -12.85 -3.27
C PHE A 238 9.36 -11.67 -2.56
N SER A 239 10.15 -10.76 -1.99
CA SER A 239 9.64 -9.53 -1.40
C SER A 239 10.50 -8.33 -1.80
N SER A 240 9.83 -7.22 -2.10
CA SER A 240 10.45 -5.93 -2.31
C SER A 240 9.78 -4.90 -1.42
N GLN A 241 10.57 -4.17 -0.65
CA GLN A 241 10.13 -2.99 0.09
C GLN A 241 10.67 -1.76 -0.61
N THR A 242 9.85 -0.73 -0.67
CA THR A 242 10.22 0.56 -1.29
C THR A 242 10.02 1.68 -0.28
N PHE A 243 10.95 2.61 -0.26
CA PHE A 243 10.81 3.88 0.47
C PHE A 243 11.18 5.01 -0.48
N PHE A 244 10.26 5.92 -0.70
CA PHE A 244 10.51 7.08 -1.54
C PHE A 244 10.11 8.38 -0.87
N VAL A 245 10.81 9.44 -1.27
CA VAL A 245 10.56 10.82 -0.85
C VAL A 245 10.51 11.69 -2.10
N GLY A 246 9.55 12.60 -2.18
CA GLY A 246 9.42 13.46 -3.35
C GLY A 246 8.52 14.66 -3.13
N LEU A 247 8.55 15.56 -4.10
CA LEU A 247 7.59 16.65 -4.23
C LEU A 247 6.39 16.15 -5.03
N GLU A 248 5.19 16.44 -4.54
CA GLU A 248 3.92 16.02 -5.11
C GLU A 248 3.01 17.25 -5.31
N PRO A 249 3.10 17.97 -6.45
CA PRO A 249 2.01 18.82 -6.86
C PRO A 249 0.75 17.99 -7.11
N GLU A 250 -0.35 18.36 -6.49
CA GLU A 250 -1.67 17.76 -6.66
C GLU A 250 -2.62 18.77 -7.30
N PHE A 251 -3.07 18.45 -8.48
CA PHE A 251 -4.07 19.23 -9.21
C PHE A 251 -5.47 18.74 -8.84
N LYS A 252 -6.32 19.64 -8.36
CA LYS A 252 -7.71 19.35 -7.99
C LYS A 252 -8.65 19.85 -9.08
N ILE A 253 -9.49 18.96 -9.61
CA ILE A 253 -10.50 19.29 -10.62
C ILE A 253 -11.87 19.17 -9.95
N GLY A 254 -12.42 20.32 -9.59
CA GLY A 254 -13.62 20.38 -8.75
C GLY A 254 -13.41 19.72 -7.39
N LYS A 255 -14.48 19.14 -6.83
CA LYS A 255 -14.45 18.53 -5.49
C LYS A 255 -14.13 17.03 -5.49
N HIS A 256 -14.18 16.40 -6.67
CA HIS A 256 -14.21 14.94 -6.77
C HIS A 256 -12.97 14.34 -7.41
N VAL A 257 -12.19 15.08 -8.18
CA VAL A 257 -11.04 14.53 -8.90
C VAL A 257 -9.76 15.21 -8.45
N SER A 258 -8.74 14.41 -8.14
CA SER A 258 -7.39 14.88 -7.91
C SER A 258 -6.36 14.11 -8.73
N ILE A 259 -5.34 14.82 -9.20
CA ILE A 259 -4.25 14.31 -10.02
C ILE A 259 -2.93 14.62 -9.29
N PRO A 260 -2.43 13.73 -8.42
CA PRO A 260 -1.11 13.86 -7.84
C PRO A 260 -0.04 13.46 -8.86
N LEU A 261 1.02 14.28 -8.94
CA LEU A 261 2.24 13.98 -9.66
C LEU A 261 3.37 13.98 -8.64
N THR A 262 4.17 12.91 -8.57
CA THR A 262 5.31 12.88 -7.64
C THR A 262 6.61 12.81 -8.41
N VAL A 263 7.58 13.64 -8.03
CA VAL A 263 8.95 13.60 -8.53
C VAL A 263 9.89 13.56 -7.33
N GLY A 264 10.81 12.60 -7.31
CA GLY A 264 11.70 12.45 -6.17
C GLY A 264 12.71 11.32 -6.31
N GLY A 265 13.04 10.70 -5.19
CA GLY A 265 13.97 9.58 -5.11
C GLY A 265 13.37 8.37 -4.42
N SER A 266 13.62 7.20 -4.96
CA SER A 266 13.48 5.92 -4.25
C SER A 266 14.77 5.70 -3.47
N LEU A 267 14.70 5.87 -2.15
CA LEU A 267 15.87 5.77 -1.27
C LEU A 267 16.16 4.33 -0.87
N VAL A 268 15.12 3.50 -0.81
CA VAL A 268 15.24 2.06 -0.54
C VAL A 268 14.38 1.32 -1.56
N ARG A 269 14.95 0.32 -2.20
CA ARG A 269 14.24 -0.69 -2.99
C ARG A 269 14.92 -2.02 -2.75
N SER A 270 14.38 -2.82 -1.83
CA SER A 270 14.91 -4.15 -1.60
C SER A 270 14.41 -5.14 -2.65
N GLY A 271 15.14 -6.24 -2.80
CA GLY A 271 14.70 -7.35 -3.66
C GLY A 271 15.34 -8.65 -3.17
N ARG A 272 14.55 -9.53 -2.56
CA ARG A 272 15.10 -10.75 -1.97
C ARG A 272 14.13 -11.91 -1.98
N TYR A 273 14.70 -13.10 -2.10
CA TYR A 273 14.00 -14.36 -1.89
C TYR A 273 14.19 -14.83 -0.45
N ARG A 274 13.14 -15.41 0.09
CA ARG A 274 13.14 -16.07 1.40
C ARG A 274 12.32 -17.36 1.34
N GLU A 275 12.75 -18.36 2.09
CA GLU A 275 11.89 -19.52 2.31
C GLU A 275 10.64 -19.12 3.09
N ARG A 276 9.52 -19.75 2.77
CA ARG A 276 8.25 -19.56 3.49
C ARG A 276 8.26 -20.36 4.79
N LYS A 277 9.09 -19.93 5.76
CA LYS A 277 9.15 -20.51 7.11
C LYS A 277 9.45 -19.43 8.15
N LEU A 278 8.96 -19.64 9.37
CA LEU A 278 9.07 -18.67 10.45
C LEU A 278 10.53 -18.31 10.78
N SER A 279 11.46 -19.25 10.74
CA SER A 279 12.87 -19.01 11.01
C SER A 279 13.53 -18.08 9.98
N ALA A 280 13.08 -18.09 8.73
CA ALA A 280 13.61 -17.23 7.68
C ALA A 280 13.21 -15.76 7.86
N MET A 281 12.18 -15.49 8.65
CA MET A 281 11.75 -14.12 8.96
C MET A 281 12.80 -13.35 9.78
N PHE A 282 13.45 -14.01 10.71
CA PHE A 282 14.44 -13.42 11.61
C PHE A 282 15.88 -13.57 11.12
N ALA A 283 16.07 -14.27 9.98
CA ALA A 283 17.37 -14.45 9.39
C ALA A 283 17.87 -13.15 8.75
N SER A 284 19.03 -12.66 9.18
CA SER A 284 19.78 -11.60 8.48
C SER A 284 20.46 -12.19 7.25
N GLU A 285 20.54 -11.44 6.15
CA GLU A 285 21.25 -11.87 4.93
C GLU A 285 22.76 -11.92 5.17
N ALA A 286 23.30 -10.85 5.73
CA ALA A 286 24.70 -10.74 6.11
C ALA A 286 24.88 -9.78 7.27
N LYS A 287 26.05 -9.83 7.92
CA LYS A 287 26.44 -8.91 9.00
C LYS A 287 27.83 -8.37 8.71
N ASN A 288 28.04 -7.12 9.06
CA ASN A 288 29.35 -6.50 9.11
C ASN A 288 30.17 -7.02 10.30
N GLU A 289 31.44 -6.71 10.33
CA GLU A 289 32.32 -7.03 11.46
C GLU A 289 31.86 -6.40 12.77
N ASP A 290 31.24 -5.22 12.70
CA ASP A 290 30.63 -4.51 13.85
C ASP A 290 29.27 -5.03 14.28
N GLY A 291 28.76 -6.10 13.62
CA GLY A 291 27.47 -6.72 13.90
C GLY A 291 26.26 -6.05 13.24
N THR A 292 26.44 -4.96 12.51
CA THR A 292 25.35 -4.32 11.76
C THR A 292 24.84 -5.21 10.63
N ILE A 293 23.51 -5.23 10.44
CA ILE A 293 22.86 -6.06 9.41
C ILE A 293 22.98 -5.40 8.05
N ARG A 294 23.46 -6.15 7.07
CA ARG A 294 23.42 -5.78 5.64
C ARG A 294 22.24 -6.43 4.97
N SER A 295 21.60 -5.71 4.07
CA SER A 295 20.47 -6.22 3.27
C SER A 295 20.67 -5.90 1.80
N SER A 296 20.33 -6.86 0.96
CA SER A 296 20.40 -6.70 -0.48
C SER A 296 19.34 -5.73 -0.97
N GLN A 297 19.77 -4.72 -1.72
CA GLN A 297 18.91 -3.66 -2.21
C GLN A 297 19.49 -2.93 -3.41
N PHE A 298 18.62 -2.25 -4.14
CA PHE A 298 19.04 -1.31 -5.17
C PHE A 298 19.55 -0.01 -4.54
N ASN A 299 20.52 0.61 -5.19
CA ASN A 299 20.97 1.95 -4.83
C ASN A 299 19.82 2.96 -5.04
N PRO A 300 19.87 4.12 -4.38
CA PRO A 300 18.90 5.19 -4.62
C PRO A 300 18.75 5.51 -6.10
N ALA A 301 17.50 5.74 -6.52
CA ALA A 301 17.15 5.98 -7.91
C ALA A 301 16.14 7.10 -8.05
N PHE A 302 16.06 7.70 -9.23
CA PHE A 302 14.99 8.62 -9.57
C PHE A 302 13.63 7.94 -9.44
N TYR A 303 12.65 8.67 -8.91
CA TYR A 303 11.27 8.23 -8.78
C TYR A 303 10.33 9.26 -9.41
N PHE A 304 9.38 8.75 -10.17
CA PHE A 304 8.29 9.54 -10.75
C PHE A 304 6.98 8.77 -10.61
N SER A 305 5.90 9.50 -10.33
CA SER A 305 4.56 8.89 -10.40
C SER A 305 3.50 9.88 -10.86
N VAL A 306 2.45 9.35 -11.47
CA VAL A 306 1.23 10.05 -11.81
C VAL A 306 0.03 9.22 -11.35
N GLY A 307 -0.94 9.87 -10.73
CA GLY A 307 -2.17 9.21 -10.27
C GLY A 307 -3.42 10.01 -10.63
N ILE A 308 -4.55 9.34 -10.55
CA ILE A 308 -5.89 9.95 -10.59
C ILE A 308 -6.68 9.35 -9.45
N THR A 309 -7.27 10.20 -8.62
CA THR A 309 -8.17 9.77 -7.55
C THR A 309 -9.52 10.44 -7.76
N ILE A 310 -10.57 9.64 -7.73
CA ILE A 310 -11.98 10.06 -7.80
C ILE A 310 -12.61 9.77 -6.44
N LYS A 311 -13.29 10.77 -5.87
CA LYS A 311 -13.93 10.70 -4.53
C LYS A 311 -15.42 10.97 -4.63
#